data_c52c163de23e8f9e681f2ed4dd38d6ff
#
_entry.id   c52c163de23e8f9e681f2ed4dd38d6ff
#
_cell.length_a   1.000
_cell.length_b   1.000
_cell.length_c   1.000
_cell.angle_alpha   90.00
_cell.angle_beta   90.00
_cell.angle_gamma   90.00
#
_symmetry.space_group_name_H-M   'P 1'
#
loop_
_entity.id
_entity.type
_entity.pdbx_description
1 polymer ?
#
loop_
_entity_poly.entity_id
_entity_poly.type
_entity_poly.pdbx_seq_one_letter_code
_entity_poly.pdbx_strand_id
1 'polypeptide(L)'
;MPGIKFYLVAVLALTLVVSACRSGPPKIVNEPGVTRLNGDQARAHVSGNTEKWEQGTVYYNPDGKLEMVWRKINTNGTWKVLADGNVCMQAKNWKRESCHYYVNNKDAITMIEGVRNRGVVEIVEGKKLPPR
;
A
#
# COMPACT_ATOMS: atom_id res chain seq x y z
N MET A 1 44.27 54.35 31.82
CA MET A 1 43.34 54.02 30.69
C MET A 1 43.00 52.54 30.78
N PRO A 2 41.83 52.16 31.22
CA PRO A 2 41.47 50.75 31.25
C PRO A 2 41.01 50.30 29.84
N GLY A 3 41.68 49.28 29.33
CA GLY A 3 41.37 48.70 28.04
C GLY A 3 40.06 47.90 28.08
N ILE A 4 39.17 48.23 27.17
CA ILE A 4 37.90 47.53 26.96
C ILE A 4 38.21 46.21 26.26
N LYS A 5 38.06 45.08 26.98
CA LYS A 5 38.11 43.75 26.38
C LYS A 5 36.76 43.45 25.74
N PHE A 6 36.71 43.49 24.43
CA PHE A 6 35.59 42.98 23.66
C PHE A 6 35.57 41.45 23.75
N TYR A 7 34.60 40.92 24.48
CA TYR A 7 34.27 39.50 24.40
C TYR A 7 33.38 39.28 23.17
N LEU A 8 33.97 38.68 22.16
CA LEU A 8 33.25 38.15 21.00
C LEU A 8 32.48 36.93 21.48
N VAL A 9 31.17 37.10 21.71
CA VAL A 9 30.25 35.97 21.93
C VAL A 9 29.93 35.39 20.59
N ALA A 10 30.58 34.29 20.25
CA ALA A 10 30.23 33.49 19.07
C ALA A 10 28.92 32.76 19.38
N VAL A 11 27.81 33.28 18.88
CA VAL A 11 26.52 32.57 18.88
C VAL A 11 26.59 31.47 17.82
N LEU A 12 26.83 30.25 18.28
CA LEU A 12 26.75 29.06 17.46
C LEU A 12 25.25 28.80 17.19
N ALA A 13 24.76 29.26 16.05
CA ALA A 13 23.41 28.89 15.58
C ALA A 13 23.41 27.41 15.19
N LEU A 14 22.93 26.56 16.10
CA LEU A 14 22.69 25.16 15.86
C LEU A 14 21.45 25.05 14.96
N THR A 15 21.64 25.01 13.65
CA THR A 15 20.57 24.69 12.70
C THR A 15 20.21 23.22 12.85
N LEU A 16 19.15 22.95 13.59
CA LEU A 16 18.46 21.67 13.62
C LEU A 16 17.89 21.42 12.21
N VAL A 17 18.60 20.63 11.41
CA VAL A 17 18.06 20.07 10.18
C VAL A 17 17.04 19.01 10.59
N VAL A 18 15.77 19.42 10.69
CA VAL A 18 14.66 18.49 10.84
C VAL A 18 14.54 17.75 9.51
N SER A 19 15.16 16.59 9.41
CA SER A 19 14.92 15.65 8.32
C SER A 19 13.48 15.15 8.46
N ALA A 20 12.54 15.87 7.84
CA ALA A 20 11.18 15.40 7.69
C ALA A 20 11.23 14.13 6.85
N CYS A 21 11.02 12.96 7.47
CA CYS A 21 10.74 11.72 6.77
C CYS A 21 9.46 11.95 5.94
N ARG A 22 9.62 12.24 4.66
CA ARG A 22 8.51 12.36 3.72
C ARG A 22 8.00 10.95 3.44
N SER A 23 7.08 10.46 4.26
CA SER A 23 6.28 9.28 3.99
C SER A 23 5.14 9.68 3.05
N GLY A 24 5.45 9.87 1.78
CA GLY A 24 4.48 10.13 0.72
C GLY A 24 4.20 8.87 -0.10
N PRO A 25 3.18 8.89 -0.98
CA PRO A 25 2.92 7.81 -1.92
C PRO A 25 4.14 7.58 -2.83
N PRO A 26 4.32 6.36 -3.39
CA PRO A 26 5.41 6.09 -4.31
C PRO A 26 5.39 7.03 -5.52
N LYS A 27 6.56 7.32 -6.08
CA LYS A 27 6.69 8.24 -7.23
C LYS A 27 5.80 7.87 -8.42
N ILE A 28 5.58 6.57 -8.66
CA ILE A 28 4.75 6.08 -9.76
C ILE A 28 3.34 6.67 -9.76
N VAL A 29 2.79 7.00 -8.60
CA VAL A 29 1.42 7.55 -8.47
C VAL A 29 1.29 8.92 -9.11
N ASN A 30 2.39 9.66 -9.19
CA ASN A 30 2.46 11.03 -9.74
C ASN A 30 3.04 11.08 -11.16
N GLU A 31 3.30 9.94 -11.79
CA GLU A 31 3.80 9.90 -13.16
C GLU A 31 2.70 10.25 -14.17
N PRO A 32 3.02 10.98 -15.26
CA PRO A 32 2.06 11.27 -16.33
C PRO A 32 1.50 9.98 -16.93
N GLY A 33 0.17 9.93 -17.11
CA GLY A 33 -0.53 8.78 -17.68
C GLY A 33 -0.80 7.63 -16.71
N VAL A 34 -0.43 7.78 -15.44
CA VAL A 34 -0.80 6.85 -14.37
C VAL A 34 -2.11 7.30 -13.74
N THR A 35 -3.08 6.40 -13.67
CA THR A 35 -4.41 6.68 -13.09
C THR A 35 -4.72 5.68 -11.98
N ARG A 36 -5.22 6.17 -10.87
CA ARG A 36 -5.71 5.31 -9.78
C ARG A 36 -7.06 4.71 -10.15
N LEU A 37 -7.27 3.44 -9.89
CA LEU A 37 -8.57 2.81 -10.02
C LEU A 37 -9.54 3.39 -8.97
N ASN A 38 -10.74 3.76 -9.39
CA ASN A 38 -11.82 4.12 -8.47
C ASN A 38 -12.43 2.88 -7.81
N GLY A 39 -13.42 3.06 -6.93
CA GLY A 39 -14.04 1.96 -6.20
C GLY A 39 -14.66 0.89 -7.09
N ASP A 40 -15.36 1.27 -8.14
CA ASP A 40 -16.00 0.32 -9.07
C ASP A 40 -14.96 -0.44 -9.88
N GLN A 41 -13.93 0.24 -10.36
CA GLN A 41 -12.83 -0.36 -11.11
C GLN A 41 -12.01 -1.33 -10.24
N ALA A 42 -11.71 -0.94 -9.00
CA ALA A 42 -10.99 -1.79 -8.05
C ALA A 42 -11.81 -3.03 -7.70
N ARG A 43 -13.12 -2.87 -7.48
CA ARG A 43 -14.03 -4.00 -7.23
C ARG A 43 -14.08 -4.95 -8.41
N ALA A 44 -14.24 -4.46 -9.62
CA ALA A 44 -14.24 -5.28 -10.83
C ALA A 44 -12.91 -6.03 -11.02
N HIS A 45 -11.80 -5.43 -10.60
CA HIS A 45 -10.47 -6.03 -10.70
C HIS A 45 -10.29 -7.23 -9.78
N VAL A 46 -10.78 -7.17 -8.53
CA VAL A 46 -10.51 -8.21 -7.52
C VAL A 46 -11.69 -9.16 -7.28
N SER A 47 -12.94 -8.72 -7.41
CA SER A 47 -14.12 -9.52 -7.06
C SER A 47 -14.25 -10.80 -7.91
N GLY A 48 -14.35 -11.94 -7.25
CA GLY A 48 -14.42 -13.24 -7.92
C GLY A 48 -13.09 -13.75 -8.48
N ASN A 49 -11.99 -13.04 -8.21
CA ASN A 49 -10.67 -13.34 -8.72
C ASN A 49 -9.68 -13.71 -7.62
N THR A 50 -8.61 -14.35 -8.01
CA THR A 50 -7.49 -14.71 -7.15
C THR A 50 -6.30 -13.82 -7.46
N GLU A 51 -5.78 -13.14 -6.45
CA GLU A 51 -4.57 -12.34 -6.52
C GLU A 51 -3.39 -13.12 -5.96
N LYS A 52 -2.31 -13.20 -6.72
CA LYS A 52 -1.10 -13.89 -6.31
C LYS A 52 -0.01 -12.90 -5.93
N TRP A 53 0.45 -13.00 -4.71
CA TRP A 53 1.54 -12.23 -4.15
C TRP A 53 2.78 -13.09 -4.00
N GLU A 54 3.93 -12.47 -3.81
CA GLU A 54 5.19 -13.16 -3.57
C GLU A 54 5.11 -14.20 -2.42
N GLN A 55 4.41 -13.85 -1.34
CA GLN A 55 4.32 -14.68 -0.14
C GLN A 55 2.95 -15.31 0.10
N GLY A 56 2.01 -15.14 -0.82
CA GLY A 56 0.66 -15.63 -0.58
C GLY A 56 -0.28 -15.47 -1.76
N THR A 57 -1.47 -15.98 -1.57
CA THR A 57 -2.55 -15.98 -2.55
C THR A 57 -3.86 -15.63 -1.87
N VAL A 58 -4.63 -14.73 -2.44
CA VAL A 58 -5.92 -14.26 -1.90
C VAL A 58 -7.01 -14.46 -2.93
N TYR A 59 -8.11 -15.07 -2.52
CA TYR A 59 -9.34 -15.12 -3.30
C TYR A 59 -10.37 -14.16 -2.69
N TYR A 60 -10.87 -13.25 -3.50
CA TYR A 60 -11.86 -12.25 -3.13
C TYR A 60 -13.26 -12.73 -3.53
N ASN A 61 -13.97 -13.36 -2.60
CA ASN A 61 -15.32 -13.81 -2.89
C ASN A 61 -16.26 -12.61 -3.09
N PRO A 62 -17.13 -12.61 -4.12
CA PRO A 62 -18.07 -11.51 -4.38
C PRO A 62 -18.99 -11.14 -3.20
N ASP A 63 -19.18 -12.05 -2.24
CA ASP A 63 -19.99 -11.82 -1.04
C ASP A 63 -19.30 -11.00 0.07
N GLY A 64 -18.05 -10.54 -0.17
CA GLY A 64 -17.27 -9.79 0.81
C GLY A 64 -16.41 -10.64 1.74
N LYS A 65 -16.40 -11.95 1.56
CA LYS A 65 -15.48 -12.85 2.27
C LYS A 65 -14.18 -13.00 1.50
N LEU A 66 -13.10 -13.32 2.19
CA LEU A 66 -11.85 -13.70 1.57
C LEU A 66 -11.34 -15.04 2.08
N GLU A 67 -10.61 -15.73 1.24
CA GLU A 67 -9.83 -16.90 1.60
C GLU A 67 -8.38 -16.62 1.18
N MET A 68 -7.44 -16.93 2.06
CA MET A 68 -6.04 -16.58 1.87
C MET A 68 -5.13 -17.72 2.27
N VAL A 69 -4.07 -17.90 1.51
CA VAL A 69 -2.90 -18.67 1.90
C VAL A 69 -1.73 -17.71 2.01
N TRP A 70 -1.24 -17.49 3.22
CA TRP A 70 -0.13 -16.58 3.47
C TRP A 70 1.00 -17.32 4.18
N ARG A 71 2.18 -17.38 3.57
CA ARG A 71 3.32 -18.13 4.11
C ARG A 71 2.95 -19.55 4.56
N LYS A 72 2.19 -20.27 3.73
CA LYS A 72 1.65 -21.62 3.99
C LYS A 72 0.57 -21.69 5.07
N ILE A 73 0.12 -20.57 5.62
CA ILE A 73 -0.97 -20.53 6.59
C ILE A 73 -2.27 -20.21 5.86
N ASN A 74 -3.24 -21.14 5.98
CA ASN A 74 -4.60 -20.93 5.49
C ASN A 74 -5.36 -20.07 6.49
N THR A 75 -5.99 -19.01 6.01
CA THR A 75 -6.87 -18.16 6.81
C THR A 75 -8.02 -17.65 5.96
N ASN A 76 -9.02 -17.10 6.60
CA ASN A 76 -10.13 -16.44 5.95
C ASN A 76 -10.43 -15.12 6.65
N GLY A 77 -11.29 -14.33 6.07
CA GLY A 77 -11.67 -13.04 6.61
C GLY A 77 -12.71 -12.36 5.75
N THR A 78 -12.65 -11.05 5.72
CA THR A 78 -13.53 -10.18 4.96
C THR A 78 -12.74 -9.16 4.16
N TRP A 79 -13.35 -8.64 3.11
CA TRP A 79 -12.81 -7.54 2.32
C TRP A 79 -13.90 -6.58 1.89
N LYS A 80 -13.50 -5.36 1.60
CA LYS A 80 -14.39 -4.29 1.09
C LYS A 80 -13.60 -3.37 0.18
N VAL A 81 -14.30 -2.64 -0.67
CA VAL A 81 -13.74 -1.58 -1.50
C VAL A 81 -14.34 -0.25 -1.10
N LEU A 82 -13.49 0.74 -0.86
CA LEU A 82 -13.88 2.11 -0.56
C LEU A 82 -14.08 2.90 -1.86
N ALA A 83 -14.82 4.01 -1.79
CA ALA A 83 -15.11 4.85 -2.94
C ALA A 83 -13.84 5.39 -3.64
N ASP A 84 -12.75 5.59 -2.89
CA ASP A 84 -11.46 6.03 -3.40
C ASP A 84 -10.62 4.94 -4.07
N GLY A 85 -11.15 3.70 -4.16
CA GLY A 85 -10.48 2.55 -4.76
C GLY A 85 -9.61 1.74 -3.80
N ASN A 86 -9.54 2.08 -2.51
CA ASN A 86 -8.88 1.24 -1.54
C ASN A 86 -9.60 -0.10 -1.38
N VAL A 87 -8.87 -1.19 -1.53
CA VAL A 87 -9.30 -2.55 -1.18
C VAL A 87 -8.76 -2.85 0.20
N CYS A 88 -9.66 -3.02 1.16
CA CYS A 88 -9.32 -3.26 2.55
C CYS A 88 -9.67 -4.69 2.96
N MET A 89 -8.72 -5.37 3.58
CA MET A 89 -8.82 -6.77 3.99
C MET A 89 -8.60 -6.90 5.49
N GLN A 90 -9.38 -7.79 6.10
CA GLN A 90 -9.21 -8.19 7.49
C GLN A 90 -9.21 -9.72 7.57
N ALA A 91 -8.05 -10.33 7.66
CA ALA A 91 -7.94 -11.74 7.94
C ALA A 91 -8.16 -12.02 9.44
N LYS A 92 -8.72 -13.18 9.78
CA LYS A 92 -9.05 -13.54 11.17
C LYS A 92 -7.84 -13.52 12.11
N ASN A 93 -6.66 -13.84 11.60
CA ASN A 93 -5.41 -13.88 12.36
C ASN A 93 -4.63 -12.54 12.30
N TRP A 94 -5.19 -11.50 11.70
CA TRP A 94 -4.58 -10.17 11.65
C TRP A 94 -5.13 -9.28 12.76
N LYS A 95 -4.24 -8.54 13.40
CA LYS A 95 -4.63 -7.57 14.44
C LYS A 95 -5.31 -6.32 13.87
N ARG A 96 -5.04 -5.98 12.61
CA ARG A 96 -5.52 -4.77 11.94
C ARG A 96 -5.93 -5.05 10.51
N GLU A 97 -6.87 -4.26 10.02
CA GLU A 97 -7.22 -4.20 8.61
C GLU A 97 -6.01 -3.68 7.80
N SER A 98 -5.79 -4.26 6.64
CA SER A 98 -4.79 -3.83 5.68
C SER A 98 -5.46 -3.34 4.41
N CYS A 99 -5.11 -2.15 3.95
CA CYS A 99 -5.67 -1.56 2.74
C CYS A 99 -4.57 -1.31 1.71
N HIS A 100 -4.93 -1.52 0.45
CA HIS A 100 -4.09 -1.21 -0.70
C HIS A 100 -4.97 -0.67 -1.84
N TYR A 101 -4.35 -0.06 -2.84
CA TYR A 101 -5.04 0.41 -4.03
C TYR A 101 -4.23 0.09 -5.28
N TYR A 102 -4.86 0.26 -6.42
CA TYR A 102 -4.24 -0.03 -7.71
C TYR A 102 -4.11 1.22 -8.56
N VAL A 103 -3.04 1.29 -9.31
CA VAL A 103 -2.83 2.29 -10.34
C VAL A 103 -2.67 1.61 -11.69
N ASN A 104 -3.32 2.16 -12.72
CA ASN A 104 -3.11 1.76 -14.09
C ASN A 104 -1.96 2.58 -14.66
N ASN A 105 -0.88 1.92 -14.99
CA ASN A 105 0.26 2.50 -15.68
C ASN A 105 0.35 1.88 -17.07
N LYS A 106 -0.21 2.56 -18.05
CA LYS A 106 -0.37 2.06 -19.43
C LYS A 106 -1.22 0.78 -19.43
N ASP A 107 -0.65 -0.37 -19.77
CA ASP A 107 -1.36 -1.65 -19.82
C ASP A 107 -1.15 -2.53 -18.57
N ALA A 108 -0.45 -2.02 -17.57
CA ALA A 108 -0.13 -2.76 -16.34
C ALA A 108 -0.83 -2.16 -15.12
N ILE A 109 -1.45 -3.01 -14.31
CA ILE A 109 -2.04 -2.61 -13.03
C ILE A 109 -1.06 -2.94 -11.91
N THR A 110 -0.66 -1.89 -11.18
CA THR A 110 0.31 -1.95 -10.10
C THR A 110 -0.40 -1.78 -8.76
N MET A 111 -0.07 -2.63 -7.80
CA MET A 111 -0.59 -2.54 -6.44
C MET A 111 0.27 -1.61 -5.59
N ILE A 112 -0.37 -0.72 -4.85
CA ILE A 112 0.25 0.22 -3.92
C ILE A 112 -0.29 -0.03 -2.50
N GLU A 113 0.61 -0.30 -1.58
CA GLU A 113 0.30 -0.49 -0.17
C GLU A 113 1.04 0.54 0.68
N GLY A 114 0.32 1.51 1.21
CA GLY A 114 0.91 2.64 1.93
C GLY A 114 1.89 3.41 1.06
N VAL A 115 3.17 3.41 1.45
CA VAL A 115 4.28 4.03 0.71
C VAL A 115 5.02 3.05 -0.21
N ARG A 116 4.57 1.80 -0.28
CA ARG A 116 5.26 0.72 -1.00
C ARG A 116 4.60 0.46 -2.34
N ASN A 117 5.39 0.53 -3.39
CA ASN A 117 5.03 -0.03 -4.69
C ASN A 117 5.28 -1.55 -4.64
N ARG A 118 4.20 -2.33 -4.70
CA ARG A 118 4.28 -3.80 -4.70
C ARG A 118 4.48 -4.37 -6.10
N GLY A 119 4.52 -3.50 -7.10
CA GLY A 119 4.65 -3.90 -8.50
C GLY A 119 3.36 -4.45 -9.10
N VAL A 120 3.50 -5.04 -10.26
CA VAL A 120 2.39 -5.73 -10.94
C VAL A 120 2.14 -7.05 -10.22
N VAL A 121 0.90 -7.22 -9.75
CA VAL A 121 0.45 -8.48 -9.13
C VAL A 121 -0.37 -9.29 -10.14
N GLU A 122 -0.19 -10.60 -10.12
CA GLU A 122 -0.95 -11.49 -10.99
C GLU A 122 -2.38 -11.66 -10.48
N ILE A 123 -3.36 -11.31 -11.30
CA ILE A 123 -4.79 -11.59 -11.07
C ILE A 123 -5.21 -12.72 -11.99
N VAL A 124 -5.79 -13.75 -11.40
CA VAL A 124 -6.32 -14.94 -12.12
C VAL A 124 -7.82 -15.02 -11.88
N GLU A 125 -8.57 -15.21 -12.96
CA GLU A 125 -10.02 -15.37 -12.89
C GLU A 125 -10.40 -16.58 -12.04
N GLY A 126 -11.42 -16.40 -11.19
CA GLY A 126 -11.96 -17.43 -10.34
C GLY A 126 -11.10 -17.78 -9.13
N LYS A 127 -11.52 -18.82 -8.42
CA LYS A 127 -10.84 -19.31 -7.21
C LYS A 127 -9.70 -20.26 -7.58
N LYS A 128 -8.47 -19.83 -7.38
CA LYS A 128 -7.22 -20.55 -7.71
C LYS A 128 -6.25 -20.62 -6.52
N LEU A 129 -6.76 -20.93 -5.35
CA LEU A 129 -5.93 -21.12 -4.17
C LEU A 129 -5.09 -22.40 -4.30
N PRO A 130 -3.88 -22.46 -3.72
CA PRO A 130 -3.10 -23.68 -3.63
C PRO A 130 -3.87 -24.78 -2.91
N PRO A 131 -3.65 -26.07 -3.20
CA PRO A 131 -4.24 -27.17 -2.48
C PRO A 131 -3.84 -27.11 -0.98
N ARG A 132 -4.75 -27.54 -0.13
CA ARG A 132 -4.53 -27.64 1.32
C ARG A 132 -3.62 -28.81 1.66
#